data_828578231ab9fc01be2069eab0a26e9a
#
_entry.id   828578231ab9fc01be2069eab0a26e9a
#
_cell.length_a   1.000
_cell.length_b   1.000
_cell.length_c   1.000
_cell.angle_alpha   90.00
_cell.angle_beta   90.00
_cell.angle_gamma   90.00
#
_symmetry.space_group_name_H-M   'P 1'
#
loop_
_entity.id
_entity.type
_entity.pdbx_description
1 polymer ?
#
loop_
_entity_poly.entity_id
_entity_poly.type
_entity_poly.pdbx_seq_one_letter_code
_entity_poly.pdbx_strand_id
1 'polypeptide(L)'
;MNTIVDRINSGQFVLIAELGVNYYDIAKKMHSSPLDAAKLMIKEAADAGIHAVKFQSYKAETLAAKCSPSYWDLNENPVTSQRELFKLFDSFGTAEYQE
;
A
#
# COMPACT_ATOMS: atom_id res chain seq x y z
N MET A 1 23.94 -6.30 -10.18
CA MET A 1 22.48 -6.18 -9.97
C MET A 1 21.99 -4.84 -10.50
N ASN A 2 21.04 -4.83 -11.40
CA ASN A 2 20.48 -3.58 -11.93
C ASN A 2 19.51 -2.99 -10.91
N THR A 3 19.89 -1.88 -10.32
CA THR A 3 19.00 -1.13 -9.43
C THR A 3 18.12 -0.19 -10.26
N ILE A 4 17.09 0.37 -9.63
CA ILE A 4 16.25 1.40 -10.24
C ILE A 4 17.11 2.60 -10.66
N VAL A 5 18.07 2.99 -9.83
CA VAL A 5 18.99 4.09 -10.11
C VAL A 5 19.84 3.79 -11.35
N ASP A 6 20.36 2.57 -11.47
CA ASP A 6 21.14 2.16 -12.63
C ASP A 6 20.32 2.23 -13.92
N ARG A 7 19.05 1.80 -13.88
CA ARG A 7 18.14 1.91 -15.02
C ARG A 7 17.90 3.35 -15.43
N ILE A 8 17.62 4.22 -14.46
CA ILE A 8 17.39 5.65 -14.71
C ILE A 8 18.64 6.27 -15.33
N ASN A 9 19.81 6.02 -14.76
CA ASN A 9 21.09 6.59 -15.22
C ASN A 9 21.46 6.10 -16.63
N SER A 10 21.04 4.91 -17.01
CA SER A 10 21.27 4.37 -18.37
C SER A 10 20.20 4.78 -19.38
N GLY A 11 19.23 5.61 -19.00
CA GLY A 11 18.17 6.08 -19.87
C GLY A 11 17.09 5.04 -20.14
N GLN A 12 17.02 3.96 -19.35
CA GLN A 12 16.01 2.94 -19.52
C GLN A 12 14.70 3.32 -18.82
N PHE A 13 13.60 2.89 -19.39
CA PHE A 13 12.26 3.11 -18.83
C PHE A 13 12.11 2.34 -17.53
N VAL A 14 11.47 2.97 -16.53
CA VAL A 14 11.15 2.36 -15.24
C VAL A 14 9.65 2.41 -15.02
N LEU A 15 9.04 1.26 -14.78
CA LEU A 15 7.63 1.14 -14.45
C LEU A 15 7.48 0.81 -12.98
N ILE A 16 6.76 1.65 -12.25
CA ILE A 16 6.51 1.51 -10.81
C ILE A 16 5.03 1.19 -10.60
N ALA A 17 4.76 0.08 -9.93
CA ALA A 17 3.39 -0.24 -9.51
C ALA A 17 3.11 0.43 -8.17
N GLU A 18 2.13 1.29 -8.14
CA GLU A 18 1.67 1.92 -6.91
C GLU A 18 0.64 1.02 -6.23
N LEU A 19 1.04 0.33 -5.19
CA LEU A 19 0.20 -0.60 -4.45
C LEU A 19 -0.51 0.05 -3.27
N GLY A 20 0.06 1.14 -2.75
CA GLY A 20 -0.53 1.92 -1.67
C GLY A 20 -0.81 1.09 -0.43
N VAL A 21 -2.09 1.00 -0.05
CA VAL A 21 -2.58 0.17 1.08
C VAL A 21 -3.57 -0.90 0.62
N ASN A 22 -3.59 -1.21 -0.67
CA ASN A 22 -4.55 -2.17 -1.24
C ASN A 22 -4.38 -3.59 -0.68
N TYR A 23 -3.23 -3.90 -0.07
CA TYR A 23 -3.01 -5.18 0.60
C TYR A 23 -4.07 -5.47 1.67
N TYR A 24 -4.64 -4.44 2.28
CA TYR A 24 -5.69 -4.61 3.28
C TYR A 24 -6.93 -5.29 2.68
N ASP A 25 -7.42 -4.79 1.55
CA ASP A 25 -8.59 -5.34 0.87
C ASP A 25 -8.30 -6.73 0.29
N ILE A 26 -7.11 -6.92 -0.27
CA ILE A 26 -6.67 -8.21 -0.79
C ILE A 26 -6.64 -9.26 0.33
N ALA A 27 -6.05 -8.91 1.48
CA ALA A 27 -5.99 -9.79 2.64
C ALA A 27 -7.39 -10.21 3.10
N LYS A 28 -8.32 -9.26 3.13
CA LYS A 28 -9.70 -9.50 3.53
C LYS A 28 -10.40 -10.48 2.58
N LYS A 29 -10.22 -10.30 1.27
CA LYS A 29 -10.81 -11.19 0.26
C LYS A 29 -10.22 -12.59 0.30
N MET A 30 -8.93 -12.71 0.59
CA MET A 30 -8.21 -13.98 0.60
C MET A 30 -8.20 -14.67 1.96
N HIS A 31 -8.74 -14.06 2.99
CA HIS A 31 -8.69 -14.54 4.38
C HIS A 31 -7.23 -14.76 4.83
N SER A 32 -6.34 -13.86 4.44
CA SER A 32 -4.91 -13.88 4.80
C SER A 32 -4.55 -12.70 5.68
N SER A 33 -3.31 -12.67 6.19
CA SER A 33 -2.80 -11.48 6.89
C SER A 33 -2.49 -10.37 5.89
N PRO A 34 -2.55 -9.08 6.31
CA PRO A 34 -2.13 -7.97 5.45
C PRO A 34 -0.69 -8.10 4.95
N LEU A 35 0.22 -8.61 5.78
CA LEU A 35 1.62 -8.81 5.39
C LEU A 35 1.75 -9.86 4.28
N ASP A 36 1.05 -11.00 4.41
CA ASP A 36 1.05 -12.03 3.37
C ASP A 36 0.47 -11.51 2.06
N ALA A 37 -0.60 -10.71 2.13
CA ALA A 37 -1.18 -10.07 0.95
C ALA A 37 -0.20 -9.10 0.31
N ALA A 38 0.51 -8.29 1.08
CA ALA A 38 1.53 -7.36 0.57
C ALA A 38 2.65 -8.12 -0.15
N LYS A 39 3.14 -9.20 0.43
CA LYS A 39 4.16 -10.06 -0.17
C LYS A 39 3.68 -10.69 -1.48
N LEU A 40 2.43 -11.15 -1.52
CA LEU A 40 1.83 -11.68 -2.75
C LEU A 40 1.78 -10.61 -3.84
N MET A 41 1.38 -9.38 -3.50
CA MET A 41 1.33 -8.27 -4.46
C MET A 41 2.71 -7.95 -5.03
N ILE A 42 3.76 -8.00 -4.21
CA ILE A 42 5.15 -7.82 -4.67
C ILE A 42 5.51 -8.92 -5.68
N LYS A 43 5.20 -10.17 -5.34
CA LYS A 43 5.49 -11.31 -6.21
C LYS A 43 4.75 -11.20 -7.55
N GLU A 44 3.47 -10.87 -7.53
CA GLU A 44 2.67 -10.71 -8.75
C GLU A 44 3.20 -9.57 -9.61
N ALA A 45 3.59 -8.45 -9.00
CA ALA A 45 4.19 -7.33 -9.73
C ALA A 45 5.51 -7.74 -10.39
N ALA A 46 6.36 -8.45 -9.66
CA ALA A 46 7.63 -8.96 -10.19
C ALA A 46 7.41 -9.92 -11.36
N ASP A 47 6.46 -10.84 -11.22
CA ASP A 47 6.12 -11.81 -12.27
C ASP A 47 5.55 -11.11 -13.53
N ALA A 48 4.90 -9.98 -13.36
CA ALA A 48 4.39 -9.15 -14.45
C ALA A 48 5.45 -8.28 -15.14
N GLY A 49 6.68 -8.29 -14.64
CA GLY A 49 7.78 -7.50 -15.22
C GLY A 49 7.87 -6.07 -14.74
N ILE A 50 7.22 -5.73 -13.64
CA ILE A 50 7.30 -4.40 -13.01
C ILE A 50 8.69 -4.23 -12.39
N HIS A 51 9.26 -3.02 -12.50
CA HIS A 51 10.63 -2.74 -12.02
C HIS A 51 10.69 -2.38 -10.54
N ALA A 52 9.64 -1.76 -10.03
CA ALA A 52 9.55 -1.38 -8.61
C ALA A 52 8.10 -1.37 -8.16
N VAL A 53 7.90 -1.50 -6.86
CA VAL A 53 6.58 -1.33 -6.24
C VAL A 53 6.66 -0.21 -5.20
N LYS A 54 5.54 0.47 -4.97
CA LYS A 54 5.45 1.52 -3.97
C LYS A 54 4.27 1.25 -3.06
N PHE A 55 4.56 1.16 -1.77
CA PHE A 55 3.54 1.11 -0.71
C PHE A 55 3.43 2.46 -0.02
N GLN A 56 2.39 2.64 0.76
CA GLN A 56 2.22 3.81 1.62
C GLN A 56 2.46 3.41 3.07
N SER A 57 3.42 4.10 3.71
CA SER A 57 3.79 3.88 5.12
C SER A 57 3.39 5.09 5.94
N TYR A 58 2.44 4.91 6.86
CA TYR A 58 1.96 6.02 7.68
C TYR A 58 1.38 5.53 9.01
N LYS A 59 1.11 6.48 9.89
CA LYS A 59 0.27 6.30 11.07
C LYS A 59 -0.93 7.22 10.95
N ALA A 60 -2.12 6.69 11.19
CA ALA A 60 -3.37 7.43 11.01
C ALA A 60 -3.41 8.72 11.83
N GLU A 61 -2.88 8.70 13.05
CA GLU A 61 -2.87 9.84 13.95
C GLU A 61 -2.05 11.01 13.42
N THR A 62 -1.03 10.76 12.62
CA THR A 62 -0.15 11.79 12.08
C THR A 62 -0.49 12.18 10.65
N LEU A 63 -1.37 11.42 9.99
CA LEU A 63 -1.73 11.64 8.59
C LEU A 63 -2.99 12.49 8.44
N ALA A 64 -4.01 12.26 9.27
CA ALA A 64 -5.31 12.91 9.13
C ALA A 64 -5.82 13.46 10.46
N ALA A 65 -6.50 14.61 10.39
CA ALA A 65 -7.14 15.21 11.54
C ALA A 65 -8.34 14.39 12.01
N LYS A 66 -8.68 14.52 13.31
CA LYS A 66 -9.84 13.82 13.87
C LYS A 66 -11.15 14.15 13.17
N CYS A 67 -11.30 15.39 12.72
CA CYS A 67 -12.50 15.90 12.08
C CYS A 67 -12.48 15.82 10.54
N SER A 68 -11.54 15.05 9.97
CA SER A 68 -11.44 14.90 8.51
C SER A 68 -12.66 14.13 7.97
N PRO A 69 -13.50 14.76 7.12
CA PRO A 69 -14.70 14.09 6.62
C PRO A 69 -14.38 13.04 5.54
N SER A 70 -15.27 12.08 5.39
CA SER A 70 -15.18 11.10 4.30
C SER A 70 -15.39 11.78 2.94
N TYR A 71 -14.67 11.30 1.93
CA TYR A 71 -14.82 11.74 0.53
C TYR A 71 -15.26 10.60 -0.40
N TRP A 72 -15.60 9.47 0.17
CA TRP A 72 -16.02 8.25 -0.54
C TRP A 72 -17.50 7.94 -0.28
N ASP A 73 -18.02 6.98 -1.04
CA ASP A 73 -19.40 6.50 -0.86
C ASP A 73 -19.51 5.68 0.44
N LEU A 74 -20.34 6.15 1.37
CA LEU A 74 -20.55 5.49 2.65
C LEU A 74 -21.29 4.14 2.52
N ASN A 75 -21.94 3.88 1.38
CA ASN A 75 -22.53 2.57 1.11
C ASN A 75 -21.46 1.52 0.84
N GLU A 76 -20.33 1.92 0.24
CA GLU A 76 -19.20 1.03 0.00
C GLU A 76 -18.33 0.88 1.24
N ASN A 77 -18.15 1.96 1.99
CA ASN A 77 -17.42 1.95 3.25
C ASN A 77 -18.11 2.88 4.26
N PRO A 78 -18.70 2.33 5.34
CA PRO A 78 -19.50 3.11 6.28
C PRO A 78 -18.67 4.00 7.23
N VAL A 79 -17.34 3.94 7.17
CA VAL A 79 -16.48 4.79 8.00
C VAL A 79 -16.67 6.26 7.59
N THR A 80 -16.88 7.13 8.58
CA THR A 80 -17.33 8.51 8.36
C THR A 80 -16.21 9.56 8.37
N SER A 81 -14.97 9.19 8.68
CA SER A 81 -13.84 10.11 8.67
C SER A 81 -12.63 9.50 8.00
N GLN A 82 -11.79 10.36 7.41
CA GLN A 82 -10.54 9.92 6.80
C GLN A 82 -9.61 9.27 7.83
N ARG A 83 -9.53 9.84 9.04
CA ARG A 83 -8.69 9.29 10.10
C ARG A 83 -9.11 7.88 10.50
N GLU A 84 -10.40 7.63 10.63
CA GLU A 84 -10.92 6.30 10.97
C GLU A 84 -10.68 5.29 9.85
N LEU A 85 -10.82 5.71 8.59
CA LEU A 85 -10.48 4.86 7.46
C LEU A 85 -8.99 4.50 7.46
N PHE A 86 -8.12 5.48 7.68
CA PHE A 86 -6.68 5.25 7.72
C PHE A 86 -6.27 4.33 8.89
N LYS A 87 -6.98 4.38 10.01
CA LYS A 87 -6.78 3.42 11.10
C LYS A 87 -7.05 1.98 10.68
N LEU A 88 -8.06 1.74 9.87
CA LEU A 88 -8.33 0.41 9.34
C LEU A 88 -7.17 -0.11 8.49
N PHE A 89 -6.55 0.76 7.70
CA PHE A 89 -5.45 0.40 6.82
C PHE A 89 -4.08 0.44 7.51
N ASP A 90 -3.98 1.03 8.70
CA ASP A 90 -2.74 1.13 9.48
C ASP A 90 -2.46 -0.21 10.18
N SER A 91 -2.05 -1.19 9.39
CA SER A 91 -1.86 -2.56 9.83
C SER A 91 -0.40 -2.88 10.16
N PHE A 92 0.54 -2.04 9.75
CA PHE A 92 1.96 -2.34 9.82
C PHE A 92 2.68 -1.45 10.81
N GLY A 93 3.60 -2.05 11.56
CA GLY A 93 4.61 -1.36 12.36
C GLY A 93 5.99 -1.47 11.70
N THR A 94 7.01 -1.03 12.44
CA THR A 94 8.38 -1.02 11.94
C THR A 94 8.86 -2.39 11.48
N ALA A 95 8.52 -3.45 12.22
CA ALA A 95 8.95 -4.81 11.89
C ALA A 95 8.42 -5.27 10.53
N GLU A 96 7.15 -5.01 10.23
CA GLU A 96 6.50 -5.38 8.97
C GLU A 96 7.09 -4.60 7.79
N TYR A 97 7.36 -3.31 7.98
CA TYR A 97 7.98 -2.50 6.92
C TYR A 97 9.43 -2.89 6.63
N GLN A 98 10.13 -3.46 7.60
CA GLN A 98 11.50 -3.93 7.41
C GLN A 98 11.58 -5.29 6.74
N GLU A 99 10.57 -6.09 6.81
CA GLU A 99 10.54 -7.40 6.19
C GLU A 99 10.43 -7.32 4.65
#